data_5752c5a7f63f82fc6bc42d4d3d92379e
#
_entry.id   5752c5a7f63f82fc6bc42d4d3d92379e
#
_cell.length_a   1.000
_cell.length_b   1.000
_cell.length_c   1.000
_cell.angle_alpha   90.00
_cell.angle_beta   90.00
_cell.angle_gamma   90.00
#
_symmetry.space_group_name_H-M   'P 1'
#
loop_
_entity.id
_entity.type
_entity.pdbx_description
1 polymer ?
#
loop_
_entity_poly.entity_id
_entity_poly.type
_entity_poly.pdbx_seq_one_letter_code
_entity_poly.pdbx_strand_id
1 'polypeptide(L)'
;MQNRITVFDTIRGFTMLSMAGFHACYDLAYLYGWDMPWFTQTIFQDIWRASISWVFLFIAGWMCTLSRNNIKRAVKYAAAAFVVWVATTLVSVDDSVNFGIMFCMAACTAIVALARPVIVKVPSVWGIAICLTLFTLTWSIPKTVYPIPYLAWLGFPGPNFVSGDYYPVIPFLFMYLAGFFAAHTTQEANYETPGWAYANPIPALASLGRHALPFYLLHQPVILGVLELIYSVR
;
A
#
# COMPACT_ATOMS: atom_id res chain seq x y z
N MET A 1 3.07 18.69 22.85
CA MET A 1 2.88 17.41 22.15
C MET A 1 2.09 17.71 20.90
N GLN A 2 2.61 17.40 19.72
CA GLN A 2 1.85 17.59 18.49
C GLN A 2 0.65 16.64 18.51
N ASN A 3 -0.58 17.18 18.46
CA ASN A 3 -1.79 16.35 18.43
C ASN A 3 -1.77 15.44 17.21
N ARG A 4 -2.07 14.17 17.41
CA ARG A 4 -2.06 13.16 16.33
C ARG A 4 -3.25 13.39 15.39
N ILE A 5 -3.01 13.44 14.08
CA ILE A 5 -4.06 13.58 13.07
C ILE A 5 -4.82 12.25 12.98
N THR A 6 -5.94 12.18 13.70
CA THR A 6 -6.71 10.93 13.88
C THR A 6 -7.45 10.52 12.60
N VAL A 7 -7.80 11.46 11.75
CA VAL A 7 -8.47 11.15 10.46
C VAL A 7 -7.63 10.22 9.59
N PHE A 8 -6.30 10.37 9.56
CA PHE A 8 -5.44 9.45 8.80
C PHE A 8 -5.41 8.05 9.40
N ASP A 9 -5.51 7.93 10.73
CA ASP A 9 -5.63 6.62 11.35
C ASP A 9 -6.97 5.97 10.99
N THR A 10 -8.07 6.75 11.00
CA THR A 10 -9.40 6.27 10.61
C THR A 10 -9.43 5.80 9.15
N ILE A 11 -8.89 6.60 8.22
CA ILE A 11 -8.82 6.22 6.79
C ILE A 11 -7.97 4.97 6.61
N ARG A 12 -6.80 4.86 7.27
CA ARG A 12 -5.99 3.65 7.23
C ARG A 12 -6.72 2.43 7.78
N GLY A 13 -7.46 2.59 8.88
CA GLY A 13 -8.27 1.51 9.43
C GLY A 13 -9.34 1.03 8.45
N PHE A 14 -10.01 1.96 7.79
CA PHE A 14 -10.97 1.63 6.73
C PHE A 14 -10.31 0.89 5.55
N THR A 15 -9.17 1.39 5.06
CA THR A 15 -8.44 0.72 3.97
C THR A 15 -7.93 -0.66 4.36
N MET A 16 -7.57 -0.89 5.64
CA MET A 16 -7.19 -2.22 6.13
C MET A 16 -8.37 -3.20 6.12
N LEU A 17 -9.57 -2.76 6.55
CA LEU A 17 -10.77 -3.60 6.45
C LEU A 17 -11.16 -3.86 5.01
N SER A 18 -11.09 -2.84 4.16
CA SER A 18 -11.36 -2.99 2.72
C SER A 18 -10.41 -3.99 2.06
N MET A 19 -9.12 -3.95 2.43
CA MET A 19 -8.11 -4.93 1.97
C MET A 19 -8.45 -6.35 2.43
N ALA A 20 -8.78 -6.54 3.71
CA ALA A 20 -9.17 -7.86 4.22
C ALA A 20 -10.44 -8.38 3.53
N GLY A 21 -11.42 -7.50 3.28
CA GLY A 21 -12.62 -7.83 2.51
C GLY A 21 -12.30 -8.26 1.07
N PHE A 22 -11.37 -7.54 0.40
CA PHE A 22 -10.92 -7.91 -0.94
C PHE A 22 -10.29 -9.31 -0.96
N HIS A 23 -9.36 -9.58 -0.02
CA HIS A 23 -8.70 -10.89 0.06
C HIS A 23 -9.67 -12.00 0.42
N ALA A 24 -10.63 -11.77 1.32
CA ALA A 24 -11.66 -12.76 1.63
C ALA A 24 -12.52 -13.10 0.39
N CYS A 25 -12.91 -12.08 -0.41
CA CYS A 25 -13.63 -12.32 -1.67
C CYS A 25 -12.76 -13.05 -2.70
N TYR A 26 -11.47 -12.70 -2.77
CA TYR A 26 -10.51 -13.35 -3.66
C TYR A 26 -10.38 -14.84 -3.32
N ASP A 27 -10.14 -15.17 -2.06
CA ASP A 27 -9.99 -16.56 -1.62
C ASP A 27 -11.27 -17.35 -1.88
N LEU A 28 -12.44 -16.80 -1.53
CA LEU A 28 -13.73 -17.46 -1.79
C LEU A 28 -13.94 -17.73 -3.27
N ALA A 29 -13.64 -16.77 -4.15
CA ALA A 29 -13.87 -16.91 -5.60
C ALA A 29 -12.85 -17.84 -6.26
N TYR A 30 -11.56 -17.69 -5.95
CA TYR A 30 -10.49 -18.36 -6.69
C TYR A 30 -9.92 -19.60 -6.01
N LEU A 31 -9.90 -19.66 -4.67
CA LEU A 31 -9.40 -20.84 -3.95
C LEU A 31 -10.55 -21.83 -3.60
N TYR A 32 -11.72 -21.30 -3.24
CA TYR A 32 -12.86 -22.11 -2.83
C TYR A 32 -13.96 -22.26 -3.89
N GLY A 33 -13.78 -21.65 -5.06
CA GLY A 33 -14.66 -21.86 -6.23
C GLY A 33 -16.07 -21.28 -6.09
N TRP A 34 -16.29 -20.24 -5.26
CA TRP A 34 -17.58 -19.59 -5.17
C TRP A 34 -17.91 -18.80 -6.44
N ASP A 35 -19.13 -18.94 -6.93
CA ASP A 35 -19.64 -18.14 -8.04
C ASP A 35 -19.93 -16.70 -7.56
N MET A 36 -19.00 -15.78 -7.86
CA MET A 36 -19.07 -14.38 -7.49
C MET A 36 -18.89 -13.48 -8.72
N PRO A 37 -19.86 -13.46 -9.67
CA PRO A 37 -19.70 -12.77 -10.96
C PRO A 37 -19.49 -11.26 -10.83
N TRP A 38 -19.98 -10.64 -9.74
CA TRP A 38 -19.73 -9.23 -9.45
C TRP A 38 -18.26 -8.95 -9.05
N PHE A 39 -17.62 -9.90 -8.34
CA PHE A 39 -16.24 -9.74 -7.89
C PHE A 39 -15.23 -10.11 -8.98
N THR A 40 -15.52 -11.12 -9.80
CA THR A 40 -14.58 -11.62 -10.83
C THR A 40 -14.43 -10.68 -12.03
N GLN A 41 -15.17 -9.57 -12.08
CA GLN A 41 -14.97 -8.52 -13.09
C GLN A 41 -13.64 -7.80 -12.88
N THR A 42 -12.75 -7.86 -13.86
CA THR A 42 -11.40 -7.27 -13.79
C THR A 42 -11.42 -5.78 -13.44
N ILE A 43 -12.33 -5.01 -14.04
CA ILE A 43 -12.45 -3.56 -13.77
C ILE A 43 -12.81 -3.31 -12.30
N PHE A 44 -13.74 -4.10 -11.75
CA PHE A 44 -14.15 -3.95 -10.35
C PHE A 44 -12.99 -4.24 -9.40
N GLN A 45 -12.27 -5.33 -9.63
CA GLN A 45 -11.08 -5.68 -8.82
C GLN A 45 -9.98 -4.62 -8.94
N ASP A 46 -9.72 -4.11 -10.15
CA ASP A 46 -8.71 -3.07 -10.37
C ASP A 46 -9.05 -1.77 -9.63
N ILE A 47 -10.32 -1.32 -9.69
CA ILE A 47 -10.78 -0.13 -8.96
C ILE A 47 -10.67 -0.37 -7.44
N TRP A 48 -11.09 -1.53 -6.95
CA TRP A 48 -11.04 -1.82 -5.52
C TRP A 48 -9.61 -1.86 -5.01
N ARG A 49 -8.71 -2.59 -5.68
CA ARG A 49 -7.27 -2.62 -5.35
C ARG A 49 -6.62 -1.23 -5.41
N ALA A 50 -6.94 -0.45 -6.45
CA ALA A 50 -6.46 0.91 -6.59
C ALA A 50 -6.92 1.81 -5.42
N SER A 51 -8.19 1.74 -5.04
CA SER A 51 -8.74 2.52 -3.93
C SER A 51 -8.03 2.26 -2.60
N ILE A 52 -7.62 1.02 -2.36
CA ILE A 52 -6.87 0.63 -1.17
C ILE A 52 -5.41 1.12 -1.27
N SER A 53 -4.72 0.71 -2.31
CA SER A 53 -3.27 0.92 -2.43
C SER A 53 -2.88 2.39 -2.63
N TRP A 54 -3.62 3.14 -3.44
CA TRP A 54 -3.30 4.56 -3.69
C TRP A 54 -3.50 5.41 -2.44
N VAL A 55 -4.62 5.20 -1.74
CA VAL A 55 -4.89 5.92 -0.48
C VAL A 55 -3.82 5.57 0.56
N PHE A 56 -3.47 4.30 0.67
CA PHE A 56 -2.47 3.84 1.63
C PHE A 56 -1.08 4.44 1.36
N LEU A 57 -0.64 4.42 0.08
CA LEU A 57 0.64 5.01 -0.33
C LEU A 57 0.67 6.53 -0.19
N PHE A 58 -0.42 7.21 -0.56
CA PHE A 58 -0.54 8.65 -0.41
C PHE A 58 -0.42 9.08 1.06
N ILE A 59 -1.18 8.44 1.96
CA ILE A 59 -1.10 8.71 3.40
C ILE A 59 0.29 8.36 3.96
N ALA A 60 0.93 7.31 3.47
CA ALA A 60 2.27 6.94 3.91
C ALA A 60 3.32 7.99 3.50
N GLY A 61 3.19 8.54 2.29
CA GLY A 61 3.99 9.67 1.83
C GLY A 61 3.77 10.92 2.67
N TRP A 62 2.51 11.27 2.95
CA TRP A 62 2.17 12.37 3.87
C TRP A 62 2.84 12.18 5.23
N MET A 63 2.68 11.01 5.84
CA MET A 63 3.25 10.69 7.15
C MET A 63 4.78 10.65 7.17
N CYS A 64 5.43 10.56 6.00
CA CYS A 64 6.88 10.63 5.89
C CYS A 64 7.42 12.01 6.33
N THR A 65 6.64 13.08 6.14
CA THR A 65 7.03 14.44 6.58
C THR A 65 6.97 14.60 8.10
N LEU A 66 6.10 13.86 8.78
CA LEU A 66 5.86 13.91 10.22
C LEU A 66 6.72 12.93 11.02
N SER A 67 7.37 12.00 10.34
CA SER A 67 8.15 10.95 10.99
C SER A 67 9.53 11.45 11.41
N ARG A 68 9.94 11.10 12.64
CA ARG A 68 11.26 11.40 13.17
C ARG A 68 12.39 10.56 12.54
N ASN A 69 12.07 9.34 12.09
CA ASN A 69 13.07 8.42 11.54
C ASN A 69 12.45 7.55 10.44
N ASN A 70 12.55 8.02 9.21
CA ASN A 70 12.02 7.30 8.04
C ASN A 70 12.85 6.08 7.67
N ILE A 71 14.15 6.07 7.93
CA ILE A 71 14.99 4.89 7.68
C ILE A 71 14.55 3.73 8.58
N LYS A 72 14.31 3.99 9.87
CA LYS A 72 13.76 2.96 10.78
C LYS A 72 12.39 2.45 10.32
N ARG A 73 11.55 3.32 9.74
CA ARG A 73 10.26 2.91 9.15
C ARG A 73 10.46 2.04 7.91
N ALA A 74 11.36 2.43 7.00
CA ALA A 74 11.69 1.65 5.82
C ALA A 74 12.18 0.24 6.18
N VAL A 75 13.08 0.13 7.18
CA VAL A 75 13.56 -1.17 7.68
C VAL A 75 12.43 -2.02 8.24
N LYS A 76 11.48 -1.44 8.99
CA LYS A 76 10.31 -2.18 9.50
C LYS A 76 9.44 -2.72 8.35
N TYR A 77 9.21 -1.92 7.31
CA TYR A 77 8.45 -2.35 6.14
C TYR A 77 9.19 -3.41 5.33
N ALA A 78 10.52 -3.28 5.19
CA ALA A 78 11.36 -4.29 4.54
C ALA A 78 11.33 -5.63 5.31
N ALA A 79 11.39 -5.60 6.63
CA ALA A 79 11.25 -6.80 7.45
C ALA A 79 9.86 -7.45 7.29
N ALA A 80 8.79 -6.65 7.26
CA ALA A 80 7.45 -7.15 6.99
C ALA A 80 7.33 -7.75 5.58
N ALA A 81 7.89 -7.09 4.56
CA ALA A 81 7.93 -7.61 3.19
C ALA A 81 8.65 -8.96 3.12
N PHE A 82 9.79 -9.08 3.81
CA PHE A 82 10.54 -10.33 3.88
C PHE A 82 9.74 -11.45 4.56
N VAL A 83 9.06 -11.16 5.68
CA VAL A 83 8.20 -12.13 6.35
C VAL A 83 7.08 -12.62 5.44
N VAL A 84 6.41 -11.72 4.72
CA VAL A 84 5.34 -12.08 3.77
C VAL A 84 5.89 -12.93 2.64
N TRP A 85 7.02 -12.53 2.04
CA TRP A 85 7.66 -13.28 0.98
C TRP A 85 8.02 -14.71 1.42
N VAL A 86 8.66 -14.87 2.59
CA VAL A 86 8.99 -16.19 3.15
C VAL A 86 7.72 -17.01 3.40
N ALA A 87 6.73 -16.43 4.05
CA ALA A 87 5.48 -17.11 4.39
C ALA A 87 4.76 -17.60 3.12
N THR A 88 4.57 -16.74 2.12
CA THR A 88 3.87 -17.10 0.88
C THR A 88 4.66 -18.10 0.02
N THR A 89 5.99 -18.03 0.05
CA THR A 89 6.85 -19.02 -0.64
C THR A 89 6.80 -20.39 0.02
N LEU A 90 6.74 -20.46 1.36
CA LEU A 90 6.71 -21.74 2.08
C LEU A 90 5.33 -22.39 2.07
N VAL A 91 4.27 -21.62 2.18
CA VAL A 91 2.90 -22.14 2.26
C VAL A 91 2.37 -22.55 0.88
N SER A 92 2.78 -21.86 -0.18
CA SER A 92 2.48 -22.19 -1.60
C SER A 92 0.97 -22.43 -1.88
N VAL A 93 0.07 -21.69 -1.23
CA VAL A 93 -1.38 -21.79 -1.48
C VAL A 93 -1.74 -21.08 -2.78
N ASP A 94 -1.02 -20.01 -3.12
CA ASP A 94 -1.13 -19.21 -4.33
C ASP A 94 0.28 -18.76 -4.75
N ASP A 95 0.39 -17.92 -5.76
CA ASP A 95 1.67 -17.34 -6.17
C ASP A 95 2.35 -16.60 -5.03
N SER A 96 3.66 -16.81 -4.87
CA SER A 96 4.44 -16.10 -3.85
C SER A 96 4.39 -14.59 -4.06
N VAL A 97 4.36 -13.83 -2.97
CA VAL A 97 4.32 -12.37 -3.01
C VAL A 97 5.73 -11.81 -3.26
N ASN A 98 6.03 -11.56 -4.53
CA ASN A 98 7.27 -10.93 -4.98
C ASN A 98 7.05 -9.43 -5.21
N PHE A 99 7.76 -8.57 -4.46
CA PHE A 99 7.64 -7.12 -4.56
C PHE A 99 6.21 -6.58 -4.30
N GLY A 100 5.55 -7.10 -3.24
CA GLY A 100 4.23 -6.65 -2.81
C GLY A 100 4.23 -5.26 -2.17
N ILE A 101 3.06 -4.83 -1.67
CA ILE A 101 2.85 -3.46 -1.16
C ILE A 101 3.81 -3.09 -0.01
N MET A 102 4.22 -4.02 0.86
CA MET A 102 5.19 -3.73 1.94
C MET A 102 6.60 -3.47 1.39
N PHE A 103 7.01 -4.18 0.33
CA PHE A 103 8.25 -3.88 -0.38
C PHE A 103 8.19 -2.46 -0.98
N CYS A 104 7.11 -2.12 -1.67
CA CYS A 104 6.89 -0.78 -2.22
C CYS A 104 6.98 0.29 -1.13
N MET A 105 6.32 0.08 0.00
CA MET A 105 6.38 0.97 1.16
C MET A 105 7.79 1.14 1.71
N ALA A 106 8.56 0.06 1.79
CA ALA A 106 9.96 0.09 2.24
C ALA A 106 10.82 0.90 1.27
N ALA A 107 10.76 0.56 -0.02
CA ALA A 107 11.53 1.21 -1.08
C ALA A 107 11.19 2.71 -1.19
N CYS A 108 9.91 3.06 -1.30
CA CYS A 108 9.47 4.45 -1.39
C CYS A 108 9.88 5.26 -0.16
N THR A 109 9.71 4.71 1.06
CA THR A 109 10.09 5.40 2.29
C THR A 109 11.61 5.63 2.35
N ALA A 110 12.43 4.64 1.94
CA ALA A 110 13.89 4.77 1.90
C ALA A 110 14.33 5.80 0.85
N ILE A 111 13.79 5.72 -0.37
CA ILE A 111 14.11 6.64 -1.47
C ILE A 111 13.79 8.08 -1.05
N VAL A 112 12.59 8.33 -0.53
CA VAL A 112 12.17 9.67 -0.10
C VAL A 112 13.00 10.16 1.08
N ALA A 113 13.36 9.30 2.03
CA ALA A 113 14.21 9.67 3.16
C ALA A 113 15.62 10.11 2.70
N LEU A 114 16.22 9.37 1.78
CA LEU A 114 17.56 9.66 1.24
C LEU A 114 17.57 10.85 0.29
N ALA A 115 16.57 10.96 -0.60
CA ALA A 115 16.47 12.03 -1.58
C ALA A 115 15.80 13.31 -1.03
N ARG A 116 15.37 13.34 0.22
CA ARG A 116 14.69 14.48 0.85
C ARG A 116 15.38 15.83 0.60
N PRO A 117 16.74 15.97 0.74
CA PRO A 117 17.40 17.25 0.53
C PRO A 117 17.25 17.81 -0.88
N VAL A 118 16.97 16.95 -1.88
CA VAL A 118 16.73 17.32 -3.26
C VAL A 118 15.24 17.53 -3.50
N ILE A 119 14.40 16.64 -3.03
CA ILE A 119 12.94 16.66 -3.24
C ILE A 119 12.31 17.95 -2.68
N VAL A 120 12.71 18.40 -1.50
CA VAL A 120 12.18 19.63 -0.88
C VAL A 120 12.54 20.92 -1.63
N LYS A 121 13.43 20.89 -2.59
CA LYS A 121 13.74 22.06 -3.46
C LYS A 121 12.70 22.26 -4.57
N VAL A 122 11.90 21.25 -4.85
CA VAL A 122 10.81 21.31 -5.84
C VAL A 122 9.62 22.01 -5.20
N PRO A 123 9.07 23.10 -5.77
CA PRO A 123 7.87 23.72 -5.24
C PRO A 123 6.72 22.70 -5.14
N SER A 124 6.10 22.62 -3.97
CA SER A 124 5.24 21.49 -3.59
C SER A 124 4.05 21.27 -4.53
N VAL A 125 3.43 22.38 -5.02
CA VAL A 125 2.31 22.30 -5.96
C VAL A 125 2.73 21.66 -7.29
N TRP A 126 3.90 22.06 -7.83
CA TRP A 126 4.44 21.42 -9.03
C TRP A 126 4.87 19.99 -8.78
N GLY A 127 5.41 19.70 -7.58
CA GLY A 127 5.74 18.35 -7.16
C GLY A 127 4.52 17.41 -7.22
N ILE A 128 3.35 17.85 -6.72
CA ILE A 128 2.10 17.08 -6.81
C ILE A 128 1.73 16.85 -8.27
N ALA A 129 1.67 17.91 -9.09
CA ALA A 129 1.26 17.83 -10.49
C ALA A 129 2.16 16.88 -11.30
N ILE A 130 3.49 17.02 -11.16
CA ILE A 130 4.47 16.16 -11.82
C ILE A 130 4.29 14.70 -11.37
N CYS A 131 4.17 14.45 -10.06
CA CYS A 131 4.00 13.09 -9.55
C CYS A 131 2.72 12.43 -10.05
N LEU A 132 1.58 13.11 -10.04
CA LEU A 132 0.32 12.55 -10.56
C LEU A 132 0.39 12.32 -12.07
N THR A 133 1.03 13.21 -12.82
CA THR A 133 1.26 13.02 -14.27
C THR A 133 2.15 11.81 -14.51
N LEU A 134 3.28 11.69 -13.82
CA LEU A 134 4.19 10.55 -13.97
C LEU A 134 3.51 9.25 -13.53
N PHE A 135 2.70 9.26 -12.47
CA PHE A 135 1.93 8.10 -12.05
C PHE A 135 1.00 7.60 -13.17
N THR A 136 0.25 8.51 -13.81
CA THR A 136 -0.66 8.13 -14.90
C THR A 136 0.08 7.68 -16.15
N LEU A 137 1.15 8.37 -16.55
CA LEU A 137 1.94 8.02 -17.73
C LEU A 137 2.67 6.68 -17.59
N THR A 138 3.05 6.31 -16.37
CA THR A 138 3.80 5.07 -16.10
C THR A 138 2.92 3.92 -15.60
N TRP A 139 1.60 4.11 -15.54
CA TRP A 139 0.64 3.15 -15.02
C TRP A 139 0.65 1.79 -15.73
N SER A 140 0.93 1.78 -17.04
CA SER A 140 0.98 0.57 -17.86
C SER A 140 2.30 -0.18 -17.77
N ILE A 141 3.37 0.45 -17.26
CA ILE A 141 4.72 -0.16 -17.23
C ILE A 141 4.69 -1.52 -16.53
N PRO A 142 4.20 -1.68 -15.29
CA PRO A 142 4.23 -2.98 -14.60
C PRO A 142 3.23 -4.02 -15.17
N LYS A 143 2.38 -3.62 -16.10
CA LYS A 143 1.42 -4.49 -16.78
C LYS A 143 1.95 -5.04 -18.12
N THR A 144 3.14 -4.59 -18.53
CA THR A 144 3.81 -4.97 -19.78
C THR A 144 4.98 -5.89 -19.48
N VAL A 145 5.14 -6.96 -20.25
CA VAL A 145 6.28 -7.87 -20.12
C VAL A 145 7.48 -7.34 -20.90
N TYR A 146 8.65 -7.36 -20.27
CA TYR A 146 9.89 -6.83 -20.85
C TYR A 146 10.92 -7.95 -21.03
N PRO A 147 11.75 -7.90 -22.08
CA PRO A 147 12.82 -8.90 -22.30
C PRO A 147 14.04 -8.68 -21.37
N ILE A 148 13.85 -8.00 -20.23
CA ILE A 148 14.91 -7.65 -19.29
C ILE A 148 14.68 -8.41 -17.99
N PRO A 149 15.56 -9.33 -17.58
CA PRO A 149 15.46 -10.00 -16.30
C PRO A 149 15.81 -9.05 -15.13
N TYR A 150 15.34 -9.38 -13.93
CA TYR A 150 15.72 -8.75 -12.66
C TYR A 150 15.27 -7.31 -12.38
N LEU A 151 14.52 -6.66 -13.28
CA LEU A 151 14.00 -5.31 -13.07
C LEU A 151 12.53 -5.25 -12.63
N ALA A 152 11.92 -6.39 -12.28
CA ALA A 152 10.55 -6.44 -11.79
C ALA A 152 10.34 -5.55 -10.54
N TRP A 153 11.30 -5.49 -9.63
CA TRP A 153 11.21 -4.63 -8.44
C TRP A 153 11.03 -3.14 -8.77
N LEU A 154 11.55 -2.70 -9.91
CA LEU A 154 11.44 -1.31 -10.37
C LEU A 154 10.14 -1.04 -11.14
N GLY A 155 9.57 -2.06 -11.80
CA GLY A 155 8.34 -1.95 -12.59
C GLY A 155 8.42 -2.63 -13.96
N PHE A 156 9.53 -3.28 -14.28
CA PHE A 156 9.76 -3.93 -15.58
C PHE A 156 9.80 -5.46 -15.41
N PRO A 157 8.62 -6.12 -15.31
CA PRO A 157 8.58 -7.57 -15.11
C PRO A 157 9.08 -8.32 -16.37
N GLY A 158 9.92 -9.31 -16.14
CA GLY A 158 10.41 -10.22 -17.20
C GLY A 158 9.38 -11.30 -17.55
N PRO A 159 9.63 -12.11 -18.61
CA PRO A 159 8.66 -13.08 -19.13
C PRO A 159 8.21 -14.16 -18.12
N ASN A 160 9.05 -14.51 -17.16
CA ASN A 160 8.80 -15.54 -16.15
C ASN A 160 8.49 -14.94 -14.77
N PHE A 161 8.22 -13.65 -14.69
CA PHE A 161 7.91 -13.02 -13.41
C PHE A 161 6.45 -13.23 -13.06
N VAL A 162 6.22 -13.81 -11.88
CA VAL A 162 4.88 -14.01 -11.30
C VAL A 162 4.86 -13.50 -9.86
N SER A 163 3.76 -12.95 -9.45
CA SER A 163 3.55 -12.50 -8.07
C SER A 163 2.06 -12.42 -7.74
N GLY A 164 1.67 -12.96 -6.59
CA GLY A 164 0.29 -12.86 -6.07
C GLY A 164 -0.09 -11.41 -5.66
N ASP A 165 0.91 -10.57 -5.34
CA ASP A 165 0.71 -9.15 -5.03
C ASP A 165 1.89 -8.35 -5.60
N TYR A 166 1.65 -7.49 -6.59
CA TYR A 166 2.72 -6.81 -7.31
C TYR A 166 2.57 -5.29 -7.29
N TYR A 167 3.44 -4.64 -6.49
CA TYR A 167 3.53 -3.19 -6.34
C TYR A 167 4.99 -2.74 -6.47
N PRO A 168 5.52 -2.63 -7.69
CA PRO A 168 6.90 -2.19 -7.92
C PRO A 168 7.09 -0.70 -7.58
N VAL A 169 8.34 -0.24 -7.61
CA VAL A 169 8.65 1.16 -7.31
C VAL A 169 7.96 2.11 -8.30
N ILE A 170 7.99 1.83 -9.59
CA ILE A 170 7.27 2.57 -10.63
C ILE A 170 5.97 1.82 -10.98
N PRO A 171 4.82 2.46 -10.93
CA PRO A 171 4.52 3.90 -10.77
C PRO A 171 4.34 4.36 -9.31
N PHE A 172 4.30 3.46 -8.35
CA PHE A 172 3.77 3.69 -7.00
C PHE A 172 4.58 4.68 -6.16
N LEU A 173 5.88 4.86 -6.45
CA LEU A 173 6.69 5.93 -5.87
C LEU A 173 6.09 7.33 -6.13
N PHE A 174 5.50 7.54 -7.31
CA PHE A 174 4.90 8.83 -7.64
C PHE A 174 3.64 9.12 -6.81
N MET A 175 2.82 8.10 -6.52
CA MET A 175 1.68 8.25 -5.61
C MET A 175 2.14 8.54 -4.17
N TYR A 176 3.20 7.88 -3.71
CA TYR A 176 3.82 8.15 -2.41
C TYR A 176 4.38 9.58 -2.34
N LEU A 177 5.09 10.04 -3.38
CA LEU A 177 5.63 11.39 -3.48
C LEU A 177 4.52 12.45 -3.57
N ALA A 178 3.41 12.18 -4.25
CA ALA A 178 2.25 13.08 -4.26
C ALA A 178 1.75 13.34 -2.84
N GLY A 179 1.66 12.30 -2.01
CA GLY A 179 1.33 12.43 -0.59
C GLY A 179 2.36 13.23 0.21
N PHE A 180 3.66 13.03 -0.05
CA PHE A 180 4.73 13.81 0.56
C PHE A 180 4.62 15.30 0.20
N PHE A 181 4.46 15.63 -1.08
CA PHE A 181 4.31 17.02 -1.52
C PHE A 181 3.02 17.66 -1.02
N ALA A 182 1.92 16.91 -0.94
CA ALA A 182 0.67 17.42 -0.37
C ALA A 182 0.84 17.82 1.11
N ALA A 183 1.56 17.02 1.90
CA ALA A 183 1.92 17.40 3.27
C ALA A 183 2.84 18.62 3.32
N HIS A 184 3.80 18.70 2.40
CA HIS A 184 4.74 19.82 2.34
C HIS A 184 4.03 21.13 1.95
N THR A 185 3.06 21.09 1.04
CA THR A 185 2.22 22.25 0.67
C THR A 185 1.50 22.82 1.89
N THR A 186 0.94 21.96 2.75
CA THR A 186 0.25 22.44 3.96
C THR A 186 1.21 23.07 4.96
N GLN A 187 2.45 22.58 5.04
CA GLN A 187 3.50 23.12 5.90
C GLN A 187 4.02 24.47 5.37
N GLU A 188 4.29 24.59 4.06
CA GLU A 188 4.74 25.84 3.42
C GLU A 188 3.72 26.96 3.54
N ALA A 189 2.44 26.62 3.39
CA ALA A 189 1.34 27.58 3.50
C ALA A 189 0.98 27.94 4.96
N ASN A 190 1.69 27.36 5.97
CA ASN A 190 1.34 27.46 7.39
C ASN A 190 -0.14 27.14 7.68
N TYR A 191 -0.72 26.21 6.92
CA TYR A 191 -2.10 25.79 7.14
C TYR A 191 -2.21 25.05 8.46
N GLU A 192 -2.97 25.61 9.38
CA GLU A 192 -3.33 24.91 10.60
C GLU A 192 -4.21 23.71 10.25
N THR A 193 -3.82 22.54 10.73
CA THR A 193 -4.65 21.34 10.57
C THR A 193 -5.99 21.57 11.24
N PRO A 194 -7.12 21.49 10.50
CA PRO A 194 -8.43 21.83 11.04
C PRO A 194 -8.82 20.89 12.18
N GLY A 195 -9.56 21.42 13.17
CA GLY A 195 -9.92 20.69 14.39
C GLY A 195 -10.60 19.33 14.15
N TRP A 196 -11.40 19.21 13.08
CA TRP A 196 -12.05 17.96 12.71
C TRP A 196 -11.05 16.82 12.36
N ALA A 197 -9.84 17.16 11.92
CA ALA A 197 -8.81 16.17 11.59
C ALA A 197 -8.26 15.45 12.84
N TYR A 198 -8.43 16.06 14.01
CA TYR A 198 -8.10 15.48 15.31
C TYR A 198 -9.28 14.76 15.96
N ALA A 199 -10.49 14.94 15.44
CA ALA A 199 -11.67 14.25 15.92
C ALA A 199 -11.53 12.73 15.70
N ASN A 200 -12.13 11.97 16.60
CA ASN A 200 -12.11 10.51 16.53
C ASN A 200 -13.56 9.97 16.45
N PRO A 201 -14.25 10.19 15.32
CA PRO A 201 -15.66 9.81 15.19
C PRO A 201 -15.85 8.28 15.20
N ILE A 202 -14.83 7.52 14.79
CA ILE A 202 -14.89 6.06 14.73
C ILE A 202 -13.64 5.46 15.41
N PRO A 203 -13.64 5.39 16.75
CA PRO A 203 -12.47 4.97 17.53
C PRO A 203 -11.92 3.59 17.16
N ALA A 204 -12.78 2.65 16.75
CA ALA A 204 -12.39 1.31 16.33
C ALA A 204 -11.54 1.35 15.06
N LEU A 205 -11.96 2.11 14.02
CA LEU A 205 -11.17 2.28 12.79
C LEU A 205 -9.85 3.00 13.05
N ALA A 206 -9.88 4.05 13.86
CA ALA A 206 -8.64 4.76 14.22
C ALA A 206 -7.68 3.85 15.00
N SER A 207 -8.19 2.98 15.87
CA SER A 207 -7.38 1.96 16.56
C SER A 207 -6.77 0.97 15.56
N LEU A 208 -7.56 0.45 14.63
CA LEU A 208 -7.10 -0.45 13.59
C LEU A 208 -6.01 0.20 12.74
N GLY A 209 -6.20 1.44 12.30
CA GLY A 209 -5.22 2.18 11.52
C GLY A 209 -3.90 2.45 12.26
N ARG A 210 -3.93 2.56 13.60
CA ARG A 210 -2.73 2.62 14.43
C ARG A 210 -1.95 1.30 14.44
N HIS A 211 -2.65 0.19 14.30
CA HIS A 211 -2.10 -1.18 14.29
C HIS A 211 -2.09 -1.77 12.87
N ALA A 212 -2.01 -0.91 11.82
CA ALA A 212 -2.10 -1.35 10.43
C ALA A 212 -1.06 -2.42 10.06
N LEU A 213 0.18 -2.35 10.56
CA LEU A 213 1.22 -3.34 10.22
C LEU A 213 0.94 -4.74 10.78
N PRO A 214 0.67 -4.95 12.08
CA PRO A 214 0.29 -6.27 12.57
C PRO A 214 -1.01 -6.78 11.94
N PHE A 215 -2.00 -5.92 11.69
CA PHE A 215 -3.21 -6.32 10.97
C PHE A 215 -2.88 -6.81 9.54
N TYR A 216 -2.03 -6.07 8.80
CA TYR A 216 -1.57 -6.47 7.49
C TYR A 216 -0.91 -7.85 7.49
N LEU A 217 -0.07 -8.15 8.48
CA LEU A 217 0.61 -9.45 8.56
C LEU A 217 -0.34 -10.61 8.93
N LEU A 218 -1.40 -10.33 9.69
CA LEU A 218 -2.27 -11.37 10.23
C LEU A 218 -3.55 -11.59 9.43
N HIS A 219 -4.00 -10.62 8.60
CA HIS A 219 -5.32 -10.72 7.96
C HIS A 219 -5.45 -11.97 7.08
N GLN A 220 -4.46 -12.25 6.21
CA GLN A 220 -4.52 -13.38 5.29
C GLN A 220 -4.44 -14.75 5.99
N PRO A 221 -3.50 -15.00 6.92
CA PRO A 221 -3.53 -16.22 7.71
C PRO A 221 -4.83 -16.44 8.48
N VAL A 222 -5.43 -15.36 9.01
CA VAL A 222 -6.72 -15.45 9.72
C VAL A 222 -7.86 -15.78 8.77
N ILE A 223 -7.92 -15.13 7.59
CA ILE A 223 -8.96 -15.42 6.59
C ILE A 223 -8.87 -16.88 6.14
N LEU A 224 -7.69 -17.34 5.72
CA LEU A 224 -7.49 -18.72 5.29
C LEU A 224 -7.82 -19.71 6.42
N GLY A 225 -7.37 -19.46 7.64
CA GLY A 225 -7.68 -20.33 8.78
C GLY A 225 -9.18 -20.43 9.08
N VAL A 226 -9.92 -19.32 8.96
CA VAL A 226 -11.38 -19.31 9.13
C VAL A 226 -12.07 -20.06 8.00
N LEU A 227 -11.64 -19.86 6.75
CA LEU A 227 -12.21 -20.55 5.60
C LEU A 227 -11.94 -22.05 5.67
N GLU A 228 -10.72 -22.49 5.98
CA GLU A 228 -10.38 -23.90 6.19
C GLU A 228 -11.25 -24.53 7.28
N LEU A 229 -11.45 -23.85 8.40
CA LEU A 229 -12.31 -24.35 9.48
C LEU A 229 -13.76 -24.53 9.01
N ILE A 230 -14.31 -23.58 8.25
CA ILE A 230 -15.68 -23.67 7.71
C ILE A 230 -15.81 -24.83 6.72
N TYR A 231 -14.81 -25.04 5.87
CA TYR A 231 -14.85 -26.08 4.83
C TYR A 231 -14.48 -27.47 5.34
N SER A 232 -13.67 -27.58 6.40
CA SER A 232 -13.36 -28.87 7.03
C SER A 232 -14.54 -29.49 7.79
N VAL A 233 -15.57 -28.70 8.12
CA VAL A 233 -16.79 -29.15 8.84
C VAL A 233 -17.92 -29.52 7.85
N ARG A 234 -17.73 -29.29 6.55
CA ARG A 234 -18.68 -29.69 5.49
C ARG A 234 -18.24 -30.98 4.84
#